data_ff3d6e17e5b8e4673ee58b3c94cbd91d
#
_entry.id   ff3d6e17e5b8e4673ee58b3c94cbd91d
#
_cell.length_a   1.000
_cell.length_b   1.000
_cell.length_c   1.000
_cell.angle_alpha   90.00
_cell.angle_beta   90.00
_cell.angle_gamma   90.00
#
_symmetry.space_group_name_H-M   'P 1'
#
loop_
_entity.id
_entity.type
_entity.pdbx_description
1 polymer ?
#
loop_
_entity_poly.entity_id
_entity_poly.type
_entity_poly.pdbx_seq_one_letter_code
_entity_poly.pdbx_strand_id
1 'polypeptide(L)'
;GRIGDIAIVAALIHDIGKTRTLSPTGHRTHLGSVVDHDELTLEICAKAFTRLDKFEPQSAVMLRHILTCASPGNRYGYEAITPIAAKLQLADKASASTHFTSTTLAQIA
;
A
#
# COMPACT_ATOMS: atom_id res chain seq x y z
N GLY A 1 0.69 18.48 9.66
CA GLY A 1 2.06 18.70 9.25
C GLY A 1 2.47 17.81 8.10
N ARG A 2 3.73 17.90 7.69
CA ARG A 2 4.24 17.14 6.53
C ARG A 2 4.10 15.63 6.70
N ILE A 3 4.38 15.09 7.89
CA ILE A 3 4.26 13.66 8.17
C ILE A 3 2.80 13.23 8.08
N GLY A 4 1.87 14.04 8.57
CA GLY A 4 0.44 13.78 8.46
C GLY A 4 -0.03 13.77 7.00
N ASP A 5 0.48 14.69 6.20
CA ASP A 5 0.16 14.75 4.76
C ASP A 5 0.68 13.52 4.02
N ILE A 6 1.89 13.06 4.33
CA ILE A 6 2.45 11.85 3.75
C ILE A 6 1.61 10.64 4.12
N ALA A 7 1.16 10.55 5.37
CA ALA A 7 0.30 9.45 5.83
C ALA A 7 -1.03 9.42 5.08
N ILE A 8 -1.64 10.57 4.85
CA ILE A 8 -2.89 10.68 4.09
C ILE A 8 -2.68 10.22 2.65
N VAL A 9 -1.62 10.70 1.99
CA VAL A 9 -1.31 10.30 0.62
C VAL A 9 -1.07 8.80 0.54
N ALA A 10 -0.28 8.24 1.45
CA ALA A 10 -0.01 6.80 1.48
C ALA A 10 -1.29 5.99 1.65
N ALA A 11 -2.17 6.40 2.56
CA ALA A 11 -3.44 5.73 2.79
C ALA A 11 -4.33 5.74 1.53
N LEU A 12 -4.32 6.86 0.79
CA LEU A 12 -5.14 7.00 -0.41
C LEU A 12 -4.63 6.17 -1.59
N ILE A 13 -3.32 5.99 -1.72
CA ILE A 13 -2.73 5.35 -2.92
C ILE A 13 -2.20 3.94 -2.69
N HIS A 14 -2.12 3.45 -1.44
CA HIS A 14 -1.45 2.17 -1.15
C HIS A 14 -2.04 0.98 -1.91
N ASP A 15 -3.30 1.03 -2.27
CA ASP A 15 -3.99 -0.05 -2.99
C ASP A 15 -4.20 0.24 -4.48
N ILE A 16 -3.67 1.35 -5.00
CA ILE A 16 -3.93 1.73 -6.40
C ILE A 16 -3.43 0.66 -7.39
N GLY A 17 -2.36 -0.07 -7.04
CA GLY A 17 -1.83 -1.16 -7.85
C GLY A 17 -2.83 -2.30 -8.06
N LYS A 18 -3.81 -2.45 -7.16
CA LYS A 18 -4.86 -3.47 -7.28
C LYS A 18 -5.75 -3.25 -8.49
N THR A 19 -5.79 -2.06 -9.05
CA THR A 19 -6.52 -1.79 -10.30
C THR A 19 -5.96 -2.61 -11.47
N ARG A 20 -4.72 -3.07 -11.37
CA ARG A 20 -4.05 -3.87 -12.40
C ARG A 20 -3.88 -5.34 -12.00
N THR A 21 -3.96 -5.66 -10.71
CA THR A 21 -3.82 -7.04 -10.23
C THR A 21 -5.15 -7.77 -10.10
N LEU A 22 -6.27 -7.04 -10.10
CA LEU A 22 -7.61 -7.60 -9.99
C LEU A 22 -8.48 -7.16 -11.17
N SER A 23 -9.35 -8.08 -11.62
CA SER A 23 -10.37 -7.78 -12.62
C SER A 23 -11.56 -7.05 -11.97
N PRO A 24 -12.47 -6.45 -12.78
CA PRO A 24 -13.69 -5.84 -12.23
C PRO A 24 -14.56 -6.79 -11.40
N THR A 25 -14.44 -8.10 -11.63
CA THR A 25 -15.18 -9.12 -10.87
C THR A 25 -14.41 -9.63 -9.65
N GLY A 26 -13.26 -9.03 -9.33
CA GLY A 26 -12.47 -9.38 -8.14
C GLY A 26 -11.54 -10.57 -8.34
N HIS A 27 -11.41 -11.10 -9.54
CA HIS A 27 -10.49 -12.19 -9.84
C HIS A 27 -9.08 -11.64 -10.12
N ARG A 28 -8.06 -12.43 -9.74
CA ARG A 28 -6.68 -12.06 -9.99
C ARG A 28 -6.40 -12.07 -11.50
N THR A 29 -5.80 -10.99 -12.01
CA THR A 29 -5.33 -10.92 -13.40
C THR A 29 -4.08 -11.76 -13.59
N HIS A 30 -3.70 -12.04 -14.86
CA HIS A 30 -2.41 -12.69 -15.13
C HIS A 30 -1.25 -11.89 -14.52
N LEU A 31 -1.24 -10.58 -14.71
CA LEU A 31 -0.24 -9.71 -14.10
C LEU A 31 -0.23 -9.84 -12.57
N GLY A 32 -1.40 -9.83 -11.95
CA GLY A 32 -1.54 -9.95 -10.49
C GLY A 32 -1.10 -11.29 -9.93
N SER A 33 -0.99 -12.34 -10.76
CA SER A 33 -0.52 -13.66 -10.34
C SER A 33 1.00 -13.73 -10.20
N VAL A 34 1.74 -12.75 -10.74
CA VAL A 34 3.20 -12.76 -10.78
C VAL A 34 3.85 -11.47 -10.30
N VAL A 35 3.07 -10.40 -10.13
CA VAL A 35 3.57 -9.10 -9.65
C VAL A 35 2.67 -8.58 -8.54
N ASP A 36 3.27 -8.17 -7.43
CA ASP A 36 2.55 -7.57 -6.31
C ASP A 36 2.01 -6.19 -6.66
N HIS A 37 0.87 -5.83 -6.08
CA HIS A 37 0.24 -4.53 -6.30
C HIS A 37 1.11 -3.37 -5.80
N ASP A 38 2.00 -3.59 -4.83
CA ASP A 38 2.87 -2.54 -4.29
C ASP A 38 3.85 -2.04 -5.36
N GLU A 39 4.45 -2.93 -6.13
CA GLU A 39 5.34 -2.56 -7.25
C GLU A 39 4.56 -1.84 -8.33
N LEU A 40 3.34 -2.28 -8.60
CA LEU A 40 2.48 -1.63 -9.60
C LEU A 40 2.02 -0.26 -9.14
N THR A 41 1.81 -0.06 -7.84
CA THR A 41 1.54 1.26 -7.28
C THR A 41 2.67 2.23 -7.60
N LEU A 42 3.93 1.81 -7.40
CA LEU A 42 5.09 2.65 -7.74
C LEU A 42 5.16 2.95 -9.23
N GLU A 43 4.87 1.97 -10.07
CA GLU A 43 4.86 2.13 -11.52
C GLU A 43 3.78 3.13 -11.97
N ILE A 44 2.58 3.00 -11.46
CA ILE A 44 1.47 3.91 -11.76
C ILE A 44 1.80 5.34 -11.33
N CYS A 45 2.46 5.49 -10.18
CA CYS A 45 2.80 6.79 -9.60
C CYS A 45 4.19 7.29 -10.01
N ALA A 46 4.86 6.66 -10.96
CA ALA A 46 6.26 6.94 -11.30
C ALA A 46 6.52 8.42 -11.63
N LYS A 47 5.66 9.04 -12.42
CA LYS A 47 5.82 10.47 -12.78
C LYS A 47 5.68 11.37 -11.56
N ALA A 48 4.73 11.07 -10.69
CA ALA A 48 4.52 11.82 -9.45
C ALA A 48 5.73 11.68 -8.54
N PHE A 49 6.30 10.48 -8.40
CA PHE A 49 7.51 10.26 -7.62
C PHE A 49 8.73 10.98 -8.19
N THR A 50 8.88 10.99 -9.51
CA THR A 50 9.98 11.74 -10.16
C THR A 50 9.90 13.22 -9.81
N ARG A 51 8.71 13.79 -9.85
CA ARG A 51 8.48 15.18 -9.45
C ARG A 51 8.77 15.41 -7.98
N LEU A 52 8.30 14.51 -7.12
CA LEU A 52 8.51 14.60 -5.68
C LEU A 52 10.00 14.48 -5.32
N ASP A 53 10.75 13.62 -6.00
CA ASP A 53 12.21 13.51 -5.84
C ASP A 53 12.90 14.85 -6.04
N LYS A 54 12.39 15.64 -6.96
CA LYS A 54 12.98 16.95 -7.29
C LYS A 54 12.67 18.02 -6.24
N PHE A 55 11.45 18.04 -5.72
CA PHE A 55 11.00 19.11 -4.84
C PHE A 55 11.04 18.76 -3.36
N GLU A 56 10.83 17.49 -3.01
CA GLU A 56 10.81 17.02 -1.63
C GLU A 56 11.41 15.61 -1.54
N PRO A 57 12.73 15.47 -1.72
CA PRO A 57 13.37 14.15 -1.83
C PRO A 57 13.22 13.27 -0.59
N GLN A 58 13.22 13.85 0.61
CA GLN A 58 13.04 13.06 1.83
C GLN A 58 11.62 12.52 1.97
N SER A 59 10.63 13.32 1.58
CA SER A 59 9.24 12.88 1.55
C SER A 59 9.04 11.76 0.53
N ALA A 60 9.72 11.84 -0.60
CA ALA A 60 9.67 10.80 -1.64
C ALA A 60 10.23 9.47 -1.14
N VAL A 61 11.35 9.50 -0.40
CA VAL A 61 11.93 8.30 0.20
C VAL A 61 10.98 7.70 1.24
N MET A 62 10.45 8.54 2.13
CA MET A 62 9.53 8.09 3.18
C MET A 62 8.28 7.45 2.58
N LEU A 63 7.69 8.07 1.57
CA LEU A 63 6.48 7.55 0.92
C LEU A 63 6.75 6.21 0.23
N ARG A 64 7.89 6.08 -0.47
CA ARG A 64 8.29 4.79 -1.06
C ARG A 64 8.44 3.71 0.01
N HIS A 65 9.06 4.03 1.14
CA HIS A 65 9.21 3.07 2.23
C HIS A 65 7.87 2.63 2.77
N ILE A 66 6.95 3.57 3.04
CA ILE A 66 5.61 3.24 3.55
C ILE A 66 4.87 2.31 2.59
N LEU A 67 4.97 2.57 1.29
CA LEU A 67 4.25 1.79 0.28
C LEU A 67 4.84 0.41 0.03
N THR A 68 6.11 0.19 0.36
CA THR A 68 6.83 -1.04 0.00
C THR A 68 7.40 -1.83 1.17
N CYS A 69 7.31 -1.32 2.41
CA CYS A 69 7.86 -2.05 3.55
C CYS A 69 7.14 -3.39 3.74
N ALA A 70 7.93 -4.41 4.05
CA ALA A 70 7.43 -5.77 4.23
C ALA A 70 6.75 -5.93 5.58
N SER A 71 5.80 -6.85 5.66
CA SER A 71 5.20 -7.25 6.93
C SER A 71 6.24 -7.90 7.83
N PRO A 72 6.10 -7.76 9.17
CA PRO A 72 7.02 -8.41 10.10
C PRO A 72 7.11 -9.91 9.84
N GLY A 73 8.33 -10.44 9.84
CA GLY A 73 8.59 -11.85 9.61
C GLY A 73 8.69 -12.28 8.16
N ASN A 74 8.46 -11.39 7.20
CA ASN A 74 8.66 -11.70 5.79
C ASN A 74 10.14 -11.96 5.52
N ARG A 75 10.40 -12.94 4.65
CA ARG A 75 11.77 -13.32 4.29
C ARG A 75 12.48 -12.27 3.44
N TYR A 76 11.74 -11.53 2.62
CA TYR A 76 12.25 -10.54 1.68
C TYR A 76 11.63 -9.19 1.93
N GLY A 77 12.34 -8.15 1.52
CA GLY A 77 11.94 -6.77 1.71
C GLY A 77 12.44 -6.20 3.03
N TYR A 78 12.17 -4.94 3.26
CA TYR A 78 12.58 -4.23 4.48
C TYR A 78 11.39 -4.05 5.39
N GLU A 79 11.56 -4.34 6.67
CA GLU A 79 10.51 -4.08 7.66
C GLU A 79 10.30 -2.58 7.82
N ALA A 80 9.13 -2.20 8.36
CA ALA A 80 8.82 -0.81 8.64
C ALA A 80 9.79 -0.26 9.68
N ILE A 81 10.66 0.67 9.27
CA ILE A 81 11.67 1.25 10.14
C ILE A 81 11.26 2.61 10.72
N THR A 82 10.12 3.15 10.29
CA THR A 82 9.60 4.41 10.83
C THR A 82 8.29 4.16 11.58
N PRO A 83 8.00 4.95 12.64
CA PRO A 83 6.73 4.81 13.36
C PRO A 83 5.50 4.97 12.47
N ILE A 84 5.55 5.88 11.50
CA ILE A 84 4.41 6.10 10.60
C ILE A 84 4.17 4.90 9.67
N ALA A 85 5.23 4.28 9.16
CA ALA A 85 5.10 3.09 8.33
C ALA A 85 4.50 1.92 9.13
N ALA A 86 4.98 1.72 10.37
CA ALA A 86 4.45 0.68 11.25
C ALA A 86 2.97 0.92 11.59
N LYS A 87 2.58 2.16 11.86
CA LYS A 87 1.18 2.51 12.15
C LYS A 87 0.27 2.26 10.96
N LEU A 88 0.73 2.60 9.75
CA LEU A 88 -0.06 2.38 8.55
C LEU A 88 -0.22 0.89 8.23
N GLN A 89 0.80 0.07 8.46
CA GLN A 89 0.69 -1.38 8.34
C GLN A 89 -0.37 -1.94 9.29
N LEU A 90 -0.35 -1.51 10.55
CA LEU A 90 -1.33 -1.96 11.54
C LEU A 90 -2.75 -1.52 11.18
N ALA A 91 -2.93 -0.30 10.71
CA ALA A 91 -4.22 0.22 10.31
C ALA A 91 -4.78 -0.54 9.10
N ASP A 92 -3.94 -0.82 8.11
CA ASP A 92 -4.32 -1.59 6.93
C ASP A 92 -4.75 -3.01 7.30
N LYS A 93 -3.98 -3.66 8.15
CA LYS A 93 -4.27 -5.00 8.63
C LYS A 93 -5.58 -5.05 9.44
N ALA A 94 -5.81 -4.08 10.31
CA ALA A 94 -7.04 -3.97 11.09
C ALA A 94 -8.25 -3.74 10.19
N SER A 95 -8.13 -2.87 9.19
CA SER A 95 -9.18 -2.61 8.21
C SER A 95 -9.55 -3.85 7.41
N ALA A 96 -8.55 -4.60 6.94
CA ALA A 96 -8.78 -5.84 6.21
C ALA A 96 -9.50 -6.88 7.08
N SER A 97 -9.10 -7.03 8.35
CA SER A 97 -9.75 -7.94 9.29
C SER A 97 -11.20 -7.54 9.56
N THR A 98 -11.46 -6.26 9.75
CA THR A 98 -12.82 -5.75 9.99
C THR A 98 -13.71 -6.00 8.78
N HIS A 99 -13.21 -5.71 7.58
CA HIS A 99 -13.95 -5.95 6.35
C HIS A 99 -14.27 -7.43 6.16
N PHE A 100 -13.32 -8.31 6.38
CA PHE A 100 -13.52 -9.75 6.28
C PHE A 100 -14.60 -10.23 7.27
N THR A 101 -14.55 -9.79 8.52
CA THR A 101 -15.52 -10.14 9.55
C THR A 101 -16.93 -9.68 9.15
N SER A 102 -17.06 -8.46 8.69
CA SER A 102 -18.35 -7.91 8.23
C SER A 102 -18.92 -8.72 7.07
N THR A 103 -18.11 -9.09 6.11
CA THR A 103 -18.52 -9.91 4.96
C THR A 103 -18.96 -11.28 5.40
N THR A 104 -18.22 -11.91 6.31
CA THR A 104 -18.55 -13.23 6.85
C THR A 104 -19.88 -13.21 7.59
N LEU A 105 -20.12 -12.20 8.43
CA LEU A 105 -21.39 -12.05 9.15
C LEU A 105 -22.56 -11.83 8.18
N ALA A 106 -22.37 -11.04 7.14
CA ALA A 106 -23.40 -10.82 6.13
C ALA A 106 -23.77 -12.10 5.37
N GLN A 107 -22.80 -12.98 5.14
CA GLN A 107 -23.04 -14.28 4.49
C GLN A 107 -23.80 -15.25 5.39
N ILE A 108 -23.59 -15.17 6.70
CA ILE A 108 -24.26 -16.04 7.68
C ILE A 108 -25.69 -15.58 7.95
N ALA A 109 -25.89 -14.27 7.95
CA ALA A 109 -27.20 -13.67 8.18
C ALA A 109 -28.15 -13.86 7.01
#